data_2bd767081acdd1ce3ad072d27a9e0990
#
_entry.id   2bd767081acdd1ce3ad072d27a9e0990
#
_cell.length_a   1.000
_cell.length_b   1.000
_cell.length_c   1.000
_cell.angle_alpha   90.00
_cell.angle_beta   90.00
_cell.angle_gamma   90.00
#
_symmetry.space_group_name_H-M   'P 1'
#
loop_
_entity.id
_entity.type
_entity.pdbx_description
1 polymer ?
#
loop_
_entity_poly.entity_id
_entity_poly.type
_entity_poly.pdbx_seq_one_letter_code
_entity_poly.pdbx_strand_id
1 'polypeptide(L)'
;MMSLSGKEYEKMTKRASPPSPKLMNLLKAFLTGGLICAIGEGFSMLYESLGADEKTVSSLVPCTLIVIAAVLTALGVFDKIARHAGAGTLVSITGFANAVVSPAMEFRSEGRILGTGANMFKVAGPVIVYGSAAAAVYGVIYYIAQKIAG
;
A
#
# COMPACT_ATOMS: atom_id res chain seq x y z
N MET A 1 -2.00 5.58 41.29
CA MET A 1 -1.34 5.12 40.08
C MET A 1 -0.85 3.69 40.32
N MET A 2 -1.46 2.71 39.66
CA MET A 2 -0.98 1.31 39.77
C MET A 2 0.32 1.21 38.94
N SER A 3 1.46 1.01 39.60
CA SER A 3 2.71 0.70 38.95
C SER A 3 2.69 -0.78 38.53
N LEU A 4 2.41 -1.01 37.24
CA LEU A 4 2.51 -2.36 36.70
C LEU A 4 3.97 -2.81 36.68
N SER A 5 4.21 -4.00 37.21
CA SER A 5 5.52 -4.64 37.11
C SER A 5 5.85 -4.95 35.64
N GLY A 6 7.11 -4.82 35.21
CA GLY A 6 7.53 -5.13 33.83
C GLY A 6 7.11 -6.53 33.36
N LYS A 7 7.06 -7.52 34.25
CA LYS A 7 6.57 -8.88 33.96
C LYS A 7 5.04 -8.95 33.71
N GLU A 8 4.28 -8.12 34.40
CA GLU A 8 2.81 -8.03 34.20
C GLU A 8 2.50 -7.35 32.88
N TYR A 9 3.23 -6.27 32.56
CA TYR A 9 3.12 -5.60 31.27
C TYR A 9 3.46 -6.55 30.11
N GLU A 10 4.52 -7.33 30.20
CA GLU A 10 4.89 -8.34 29.19
C GLU A 10 3.84 -9.44 29.02
N LYS A 11 3.20 -9.89 30.13
CA LYS A 11 2.08 -10.84 30.04
C LYS A 11 0.84 -10.24 29.37
N MET A 12 0.56 -8.97 29.64
CA MET A 12 -0.57 -8.26 29.02
C MET A 12 -0.33 -8.04 27.53
N THR A 13 0.87 -7.64 27.12
CA THR A 13 1.23 -7.48 25.71
C THR A 13 1.19 -8.80 24.93
N LYS A 14 1.69 -9.89 25.51
CA LYS A 14 1.58 -11.24 24.88
C LYS A 14 0.14 -11.72 24.73
N ARG A 15 -0.76 -11.35 25.64
CA ARG A 15 -2.19 -11.68 25.53
C ARG A 15 -2.92 -10.79 24.51
N ALA A 16 -2.55 -9.52 24.42
CA ALA A 16 -3.14 -8.55 23.50
C ALA A 16 -2.64 -8.74 22.04
N SER A 17 -1.44 -9.27 21.88
CA SER A 17 -0.83 -9.50 20.57
C SER A 17 -0.32 -10.95 20.47
N PRO A 18 -1.20 -11.93 20.22
CA PRO A 18 -0.78 -13.31 20.04
C PRO A 18 0.13 -13.46 18.81
N PRO A 19 1.11 -14.40 18.83
CA PRO A 19 2.01 -14.60 17.71
C PRO A 19 1.25 -15.04 16.48
N SER A 20 1.33 -14.23 15.42
CA SER A 20 0.70 -14.56 14.14
C SER A 20 1.44 -15.71 13.44
N PRO A 21 0.76 -16.61 12.72
CA PRO A 21 1.37 -17.68 11.96
C PRO A 21 2.13 -17.11 10.75
N LYS A 22 3.45 -16.88 10.94
CA LYS A 22 4.31 -16.18 9.97
C LYS A 22 4.28 -16.80 8.57
N LEU A 23 4.39 -18.14 8.49
CA LEU A 23 4.43 -18.84 7.20
C LEU A 23 3.10 -18.73 6.45
N MET A 24 1.96 -18.88 7.14
CA MET A 24 0.64 -18.76 6.53
C MET A 24 0.37 -17.34 6.04
N ASN A 25 0.78 -16.34 6.81
CA ASN A 25 0.64 -14.93 6.43
C ASN A 25 1.55 -14.58 5.24
N LEU A 26 2.76 -15.14 5.19
CA LEU A 26 3.67 -14.98 4.05
C LEU A 26 3.07 -15.60 2.78
N LEU A 27 2.53 -16.81 2.86
CA LEU A 27 1.89 -17.48 1.72
C LEU A 27 0.67 -16.70 1.21
N LYS A 28 -0.19 -16.23 2.12
CA LYS A 28 -1.33 -15.37 1.75
C LYS A 28 -0.88 -14.08 1.08
N ALA A 29 0.14 -13.41 1.62
CA ALA A 29 0.68 -12.20 1.04
C ALA A 29 1.27 -12.43 -0.36
N PHE A 30 1.97 -13.54 -0.55
CA PHE A 30 2.53 -13.93 -1.85
C PHE A 30 1.43 -14.20 -2.88
N LEU A 31 0.42 -15.00 -2.53
CA LEU A 31 -0.67 -15.32 -3.44
C LEU A 31 -1.50 -14.08 -3.81
N THR A 32 -1.83 -13.24 -2.84
CA THR A 32 -2.64 -12.04 -3.10
C THR A 32 -1.86 -10.96 -3.83
N GLY A 33 -0.61 -10.71 -3.46
CA GLY A 33 0.26 -9.80 -4.17
C GLY A 33 0.53 -10.28 -5.61
N GLY A 34 0.81 -11.58 -5.79
CA GLY A 34 0.98 -12.21 -7.10
C GLY A 34 -0.27 -12.11 -7.97
N LEU A 35 -1.47 -12.28 -7.39
CA LEU A 35 -2.72 -12.10 -8.12
C LEU A 35 -2.91 -10.65 -8.59
N ILE A 36 -2.60 -9.66 -7.76
CA ILE A 36 -2.66 -8.24 -8.15
C ILE A 36 -1.68 -7.96 -9.31
N CYS A 37 -0.46 -8.52 -9.24
CA CYS A 37 0.51 -8.39 -10.34
C CYS A 37 -0.01 -9.06 -11.62
N ALA A 38 -0.59 -10.25 -11.55
CA ALA A 38 -1.16 -10.95 -12.70
C ALA A 38 -2.32 -10.18 -13.33
N ILE A 39 -3.17 -9.53 -12.52
CA ILE A 39 -4.22 -8.64 -13.01
C ILE A 39 -3.62 -7.41 -13.71
N GLY A 40 -2.56 -6.83 -13.13
CA GLY A 40 -1.84 -5.71 -13.73
C GLY A 40 -1.24 -6.08 -15.10
N GLU A 41 -0.62 -7.26 -15.20
CA GLU A 41 -0.10 -7.79 -16.46
C GLU A 41 -1.21 -8.01 -17.49
N GLY A 42 -2.36 -8.53 -17.06
CA GLY A 42 -3.54 -8.67 -17.92
C GLY A 42 -3.99 -7.33 -18.51
N PHE A 43 -3.97 -6.25 -17.72
CA PHE A 43 -4.25 -4.90 -18.24
C PHE A 43 -3.16 -4.39 -19.16
N SER A 44 -1.87 -4.70 -18.89
CA SER A 44 -0.76 -4.37 -19.78
C SER A 44 -0.98 -4.95 -21.18
N MET A 45 -1.19 -6.26 -21.23
CA MET A 45 -1.48 -6.97 -22.50
C MET A 45 -2.71 -6.42 -23.22
N LEU A 46 -3.75 -6.05 -22.48
CA LEU A 46 -4.97 -5.46 -23.05
C LEU A 46 -4.67 -4.12 -23.69
N TYR A 47 -3.96 -3.22 -23.03
CA TYR A 47 -3.65 -1.89 -23.54
C TYR A 47 -2.68 -1.96 -24.73
N GLU A 48 -1.70 -2.85 -24.69
CA GLU A 48 -0.82 -3.12 -25.84
C GLU A 48 -1.59 -3.61 -27.05
N SER A 49 -2.55 -4.52 -26.85
CA SER A 49 -3.40 -5.02 -27.94
C SER A 49 -4.30 -3.94 -28.57
N LEU A 50 -4.61 -2.89 -27.78
CA LEU A 50 -5.34 -1.70 -28.24
C LEU A 50 -4.44 -0.68 -28.94
N GLY A 51 -3.14 -0.96 -29.08
CA GLY A 51 -2.18 -0.11 -29.78
C GLY A 51 -1.53 0.98 -28.93
N ALA A 52 -1.62 0.88 -27.58
CA ALA A 52 -0.92 1.80 -26.70
C ALA A 52 0.60 1.47 -26.70
N ASP A 53 1.43 2.51 -26.72
CA ASP A 53 2.87 2.37 -26.59
C ASP A 53 3.27 2.01 -25.13
N GLU A 54 4.42 1.39 -24.94
CA GLU A 54 4.94 0.90 -23.66
C GLU A 54 4.91 1.99 -22.56
N LYS A 55 5.25 3.23 -22.92
CA LYS A 55 5.27 4.37 -22.02
C LYS A 55 3.85 4.75 -21.54
N THR A 56 2.88 4.67 -22.40
CA THR A 56 1.47 4.91 -22.07
C THR A 56 0.92 3.76 -21.22
N VAL A 57 1.21 2.51 -21.57
CA VAL A 57 0.80 1.33 -20.79
C VAL A 57 1.34 1.40 -19.37
N SER A 58 2.63 1.75 -19.17
CA SER A 58 3.24 1.88 -17.84
C SER A 58 2.57 2.91 -16.93
N SER A 59 1.85 3.87 -17.52
CA SER A 59 1.07 4.87 -16.77
C SER A 59 -0.39 4.46 -16.58
N LEU A 60 -1.00 3.83 -17.57
CA LEU A 60 -2.42 3.44 -17.55
C LEU A 60 -2.69 2.29 -16.56
N VAL A 61 -1.81 1.29 -16.50
CA VAL A 61 -2.00 0.13 -15.62
C VAL A 61 -2.11 0.54 -14.14
N PRO A 62 -1.16 1.31 -13.56
CA PRO A 62 -1.30 1.80 -12.20
C PRO A 62 -2.56 2.63 -11.98
N CYS A 63 -2.90 3.53 -12.92
CA CYS A 63 -4.11 4.35 -12.82
C CYS A 63 -5.38 3.49 -12.75
N THR A 64 -5.47 2.47 -13.60
CA THR A 64 -6.62 1.54 -13.61
C THR A 64 -6.73 0.77 -12.28
N LEU A 65 -5.61 0.25 -11.76
CA LEU A 65 -5.59 -0.45 -10.48
C LEU A 65 -5.97 0.47 -9.31
N ILE A 66 -5.54 1.74 -9.33
CA ILE A 66 -5.93 2.75 -8.34
C ILE A 66 -7.44 2.98 -8.37
N VAL A 67 -8.02 3.17 -9.56
CA VAL A 67 -9.47 3.40 -9.71
C VAL A 67 -10.26 2.20 -9.20
N ILE A 68 -9.87 0.98 -9.58
CA ILE A 68 -10.52 -0.25 -9.10
C ILE A 68 -10.45 -0.33 -7.58
N ALA A 69 -9.27 -0.11 -7.00
CA ALA A 69 -9.10 -0.14 -5.55
C ALA A 69 -9.92 0.94 -4.83
N ALA A 70 -9.99 2.15 -5.38
CA ALA A 70 -10.80 3.24 -4.85
C ALA A 70 -12.29 2.88 -4.84
N VAL A 71 -12.81 2.31 -5.91
CA VAL A 71 -14.20 1.83 -6.01
C VAL A 71 -14.46 0.70 -5.00
N LEU A 72 -13.57 -0.29 -4.91
CA LEU A 72 -13.72 -1.39 -3.95
C LEU A 72 -13.64 -0.89 -2.50
N THR A 73 -12.85 0.13 -2.22
CA THR A 73 -12.77 0.78 -0.91
C THR A 73 -14.08 1.52 -0.62
N ALA A 74 -14.59 2.29 -1.58
CA ALA A 74 -15.85 3.01 -1.44
C ALA A 74 -17.05 2.09 -1.17
N LEU A 75 -17.02 0.88 -1.73
CA LEU A 75 -18.03 -0.15 -1.52
C LEU A 75 -17.82 -0.96 -0.22
N GLY A 76 -16.76 -0.72 0.56
CA GLY A 76 -16.42 -1.47 1.76
C GLY A 76 -16.02 -2.94 1.50
N VAL A 77 -15.63 -3.25 0.26
CA VAL A 77 -15.20 -4.60 -0.15
C VAL A 77 -13.70 -4.78 0.07
N PHE A 78 -12.91 -3.75 -0.16
CA PHE A 78 -11.46 -3.79 -0.06
C PHE A 78 -10.99 -4.25 1.33
N ASP A 79 -11.60 -3.76 2.40
CA ASP A 79 -11.25 -4.12 3.78
C ASP A 79 -11.47 -5.61 4.07
N LYS A 80 -12.51 -6.21 3.50
CA LYS A 80 -12.78 -7.65 3.64
C LYS A 80 -11.69 -8.48 2.96
N ILE A 81 -11.21 -8.04 1.80
CA ILE A 81 -10.10 -8.66 1.08
C ILE A 81 -8.81 -8.48 1.89
N ALA A 82 -8.51 -7.26 2.34
CA ALA A 82 -7.29 -6.93 3.06
C ALA A 82 -7.11 -7.70 4.37
N ARG A 83 -8.19 -7.97 5.10
CA ARG A 83 -8.16 -8.79 6.33
C ARG A 83 -7.58 -10.20 6.10
N HIS A 84 -7.80 -10.78 4.92
CA HIS A 84 -7.33 -12.13 4.58
C HIS A 84 -6.00 -12.10 3.82
N ALA A 85 -5.77 -11.04 3.05
CA ALA A 85 -4.62 -10.85 2.17
C ALA A 85 -3.37 -10.33 2.89
N GLY A 86 -3.55 -9.62 4.01
CA GLY A 86 -2.43 -9.08 4.79
C GLY A 86 -1.52 -8.16 3.98
N ALA A 87 -0.21 -8.36 4.08
CA ALA A 87 0.80 -7.52 3.43
C ALA A 87 0.71 -7.51 1.89
N GLY A 88 0.12 -8.53 1.26
CA GLY A 88 -0.02 -8.62 -0.20
C GLY A 88 -0.87 -7.52 -0.81
N THR A 89 -1.88 -7.02 -0.08
CA THR A 89 -2.68 -5.88 -0.50
C THR A 89 -2.10 -4.55 -0.01
N LEU A 90 -1.43 -4.52 1.15
CA LEU A 90 -0.90 -3.29 1.74
C LEU A 90 0.26 -2.68 0.96
N VAL A 91 1.17 -3.53 0.45
CA VAL A 91 2.39 -3.08 -0.25
C VAL A 91 2.12 -2.71 -1.71
N SER A 92 1.00 -3.18 -2.28
CA SER A 92 0.63 -2.88 -3.66
C SER A 92 0.08 -1.46 -3.84
N ILE A 93 0.04 -0.97 -5.09
CA ILE A 93 -0.54 0.34 -5.42
C ILE A 93 -2.03 0.42 -5.03
N THR A 94 -2.72 -0.71 -5.02
CA THR A 94 -4.11 -0.82 -4.58
C THR A 94 -4.26 -0.54 -3.08
N GLY A 95 -3.29 -0.99 -2.26
CA GLY A 95 -3.22 -0.66 -0.83
C GLY A 95 -2.95 0.82 -0.58
N PHE A 96 -2.08 1.43 -1.38
CA PHE A 96 -1.84 2.87 -1.33
C PHE A 96 -3.12 3.66 -1.65
N ALA A 97 -3.86 3.27 -2.69
CA ALA A 97 -5.14 3.87 -3.03
C ALA A 97 -6.16 3.76 -1.87
N ASN A 98 -6.26 2.59 -1.24
CA ASN A 98 -7.11 2.39 -0.06
C ASN A 98 -6.67 3.28 1.11
N ALA A 99 -5.37 3.43 1.36
CA ALA A 99 -4.84 4.28 2.43
C ALA A 99 -5.15 5.77 2.26
N VAL A 100 -5.47 6.20 1.04
CA VAL A 100 -5.93 7.57 0.72
C VAL A 100 -7.45 7.67 0.79
N VAL A 101 -8.17 6.73 0.18
CA VAL A 101 -9.62 6.79 0.00
C VAL A 101 -10.38 6.50 1.31
N SER A 102 -9.92 5.51 2.09
CA SER A 102 -10.59 5.13 3.34
C SER A 102 -10.66 6.30 4.34
N PRO A 103 -9.56 6.98 4.69
CA PRO A 103 -9.62 8.16 5.55
C PRO A 103 -10.42 9.32 4.93
N ALA A 104 -10.37 9.49 3.61
CA ALA A 104 -11.14 10.52 2.93
C ALA A 104 -12.64 10.35 3.15
N MET A 105 -13.11 9.11 3.20
CA MET A 105 -14.52 8.78 3.46
C MET A 105 -14.87 8.87 4.94
N GLU A 106 -14.02 8.32 5.81
CA GLU A 106 -14.24 8.22 7.24
C GLU A 106 -14.31 9.61 7.89
N PHE A 107 -13.39 10.51 7.55
CA PHE A 107 -13.29 11.86 8.13
C PHE A 107 -14.03 12.94 7.34
N ARG A 108 -14.90 12.56 6.41
CA ARG A 108 -15.68 13.51 5.60
C ARG A 108 -16.56 14.44 6.44
N SER A 109 -17.11 13.94 7.54
CA SER A 109 -17.96 14.71 8.47
C SER A 109 -17.21 15.78 9.25
N GLU A 110 -15.88 15.65 9.39
CA GLU A 110 -15.01 16.59 10.10
C GLU A 110 -14.59 17.79 9.24
N GLY A 111 -15.10 17.90 8.02
CA GLY A 111 -14.80 18.98 7.08
C GLY A 111 -13.78 18.63 6.01
N ARG A 112 -13.70 19.48 4.97
CA ARG A 112 -12.89 19.17 3.76
C ARG A 112 -11.39 19.33 3.99
N ILE A 113 -10.95 20.29 4.78
CA ILE A 113 -9.51 20.61 4.96
C ILE A 113 -8.94 19.81 6.11
N LEU A 114 -9.44 19.98 7.33
CA LEU A 114 -8.90 19.33 8.53
C LEU A 114 -9.38 17.87 8.67
N GLY A 115 -10.58 17.56 8.21
CA GLY A 115 -11.08 16.19 8.16
C GLY A 115 -10.48 15.43 6.97
N THR A 116 -11.07 15.56 5.80
CA THR A 116 -10.69 14.79 4.62
C THR A 116 -9.23 15.02 4.20
N GLY A 117 -8.83 16.27 3.95
CA GLY A 117 -7.51 16.60 3.40
C GLY A 117 -6.35 16.17 4.29
N ALA A 118 -6.41 16.50 5.57
CA ALA A 118 -5.35 16.16 6.52
C ALA A 118 -5.22 14.62 6.71
N ASN A 119 -6.35 13.91 6.80
CA ASN A 119 -6.35 12.47 7.07
C ASN A 119 -5.97 11.61 5.85
N MET A 120 -6.26 12.06 4.62
CA MET A 120 -5.79 11.39 3.39
C MET A 120 -4.26 11.22 3.37
N PHE A 121 -3.52 12.22 3.86
CA PHE A 121 -2.06 12.20 3.85
C PHE A 121 -1.44 11.60 5.12
N LYS A 122 -2.23 11.23 6.11
CA LYS A 122 -1.73 10.69 7.38
C LYS A 122 -0.92 9.40 7.21
N VAL A 123 -1.37 8.52 6.32
CA VAL A 123 -0.66 7.28 5.96
C VAL A 123 0.10 7.46 4.64
N ALA A 124 -0.53 8.05 3.63
CA ALA A 124 0.06 8.24 2.31
C ALA A 124 1.26 9.22 2.32
N GLY A 125 1.24 10.26 3.17
CA GLY A 125 2.31 11.24 3.27
C GLY A 125 3.68 10.61 3.59
N PRO A 126 3.83 9.86 4.69
CA PRO A 126 5.07 9.17 5.00
C PRO A 126 5.56 8.23 3.88
N VAL A 127 4.66 7.51 3.20
CA VAL A 127 5.03 6.63 2.08
C VAL A 127 5.66 7.42 0.94
N ILE A 128 5.07 8.56 0.57
CA ILE A 128 5.60 9.44 -0.47
C ILE A 128 6.97 10.02 -0.05
N VAL A 129 7.08 10.53 1.17
CA VAL A 129 8.31 11.18 1.65
C VAL A 129 9.46 10.18 1.72
N TYR A 130 9.27 9.03 2.36
CA TYR A 130 10.33 8.03 2.49
C TYR A 130 10.65 7.36 1.16
N GLY A 131 9.65 7.08 0.32
CA GLY A 131 9.85 6.54 -1.02
C GLY A 131 10.64 7.49 -1.91
N SER A 132 10.29 8.77 -1.95
CA SER A 132 11.00 9.78 -2.73
C SER A 132 12.42 10.03 -2.20
N ALA A 133 12.61 10.06 -0.89
CA ALA A 133 13.93 10.21 -0.28
C ALA A 133 14.83 9.01 -0.62
N ALA A 134 14.33 7.79 -0.49
CA ALA A 134 15.08 6.59 -0.85
C ALA A 134 15.42 6.55 -2.34
N ALA A 135 14.49 6.92 -3.22
CA ALA A 135 14.71 7.01 -4.65
C ALA A 135 15.78 8.06 -5.02
N ALA A 136 15.77 9.22 -4.35
CA ALA A 136 16.78 10.26 -4.56
C ALA A 136 18.17 9.79 -4.14
N VAL A 137 18.31 9.16 -2.97
CA VAL A 137 19.59 8.61 -2.49
C VAL A 137 20.11 7.54 -3.45
N TYR A 138 19.24 6.59 -3.84
CA TYR A 138 19.61 5.55 -4.81
C TYR A 138 20.02 6.15 -6.16
N GLY A 139 19.28 7.15 -6.66
CA GLY A 139 19.59 7.82 -7.92
C GLY A 139 20.98 8.49 -7.92
N VAL A 140 21.36 9.14 -6.82
CA VAL A 140 22.71 9.73 -6.65
C VAL A 140 23.78 8.63 -6.65
N ILE A 141 23.58 7.57 -5.89
CA ILE A 141 24.53 6.44 -5.83
C ILE A 141 24.69 5.81 -7.22
N TYR A 142 23.58 5.55 -7.92
CA TYR A 142 23.57 4.97 -9.26
C TYR A 142 24.31 5.87 -10.27
N TYR A 143 24.04 7.17 -10.23
CA TYR A 143 24.72 8.15 -11.10
C TYR A 143 26.24 8.17 -10.89
N ILE A 144 26.66 8.18 -9.61
CA ILE A 144 28.10 8.15 -9.28
C ILE A 144 28.74 6.83 -9.74
N ALA A 145 28.07 5.69 -9.47
CA ALA A 145 28.57 4.38 -9.88
C ALA A 145 28.72 4.27 -11.41
N GLN A 146 27.73 4.75 -12.16
CA GLN A 146 27.77 4.76 -13.62
C GLN A 146 28.91 5.65 -14.17
N LYS A 147 29.18 6.77 -13.51
CA LYS A 147 30.24 7.69 -13.93
C LYS A 147 31.66 7.18 -13.61
N ILE A 148 31.78 6.29 -12.62
CA ILE A 148 33.07 5.67 -12.25
C ILE A 148 33.33 4.41 -13.10
N ALA A 149 32.28 3.68 -13.47
CA ALA A 149 32.37 2.40 -14.20
C ALA A 149 32.39 2.56 -15.74
N GLY A 150 32.03 3.72 -16.27
CA GLY A 150 32.09 4.05 -17.70
C GLY A 150 33.07 5.13 -18.02
#